data_07a3335479cce0164c20335db4a9b05a
#
_entry.id   07a3335479cce0164c20335db4a9b05a
#
_cell.length_a   1.000
_cell.length_b   1.000
_cell.length_c   1.000
_cell.angle_alpha   90.00
_cell.angle_beta   90.00
_cell.angle_gamma   90.00
#
_symmetry.space_group_name_H-M   'P 1'
#
loop_
_entity.id
_entity.type
_entity.pdbx_description
1 polymer ?
#
loop_
_entity_poly.entity_id
_entity_poly.type
_entity_poly.pdbx_seq_one_letter_code
_entity_poly.pdbx_strand_id
1 'polypeptide(L)'
;MRLYPLYIALLFLFIVLQLIYGKGSFADVNLEEYDMSKVEIIDSPFWCSLTQEDRAEAIASLTQEQKRVALNDGTEKPFANEYWDHKELGIYVDIVSGEPLFASIDKFDSGTGWPSFDKPIEGIDIIEVKDNSFFMKRIEVRSQYADNHLGHLFDDGPTETGLRYCINSASLKFIHINEMKDKGYGDFIKLLTKND
;
A
#
# COMPACT_ATOMS: atom_id res chain seq x y z
N MET A 1 9.87 -2.29 -32.15
CA MET A 1 10.74 -1.15 -31.86
C MET A 1 10.05 -0.32 -30.77
N ARG A 2 10.38 -0.58 -29.48
CA ARG A 2 9.74 0.05 -28.31
C ARG A 2 10.55 1.26 -27.87
N LEU A 3 10.10 2.47 -28.20
CA LEU A 3 10.72 3.76 -27.81
C LEU A 3 9.91 4.49 -26.73
N TYR A 4 8.94 3.83 -26.08
CA TYR A 4 8.01 4.45 -25.16
C TYR A 4 8.54 4.82 -23.75
N PRO A 5 9.45 4.06 -23.11
CA PRO A 5 9.89 4.40 -21.75
C PRO A 5 10.78 5.65 -21.70
N LEU A 6 11.57 5.90 -22.73
CA LEU A 6 12.47 7.08 -22.76
C LEU A 6 11.69 8.40 -22.86
N TYR A 7 10.57 8.40 -23.57
CA TYR A 7 9.76 9.62 -23.79
C TYR A 7 9.00 10.05 -22.53
N ILE A 8 8.53 9.08 -21.74
CA ILE A 8 7.82 9.34 -20.48
C ILE A 8 8.79 9.85 -19.41
N ALA A 9 9.99 9.29 -19.32
CA ALA A 9 11.02 9.77 -18.40
C ALA A 9 11.46 11.21 -18.72
N LEU A 10 11.60 11.55 -19.99
CA LEU A 10 11.92 12.91 -20.44
C LEU A 10 10.78 13.90 -20.16
N LEU A 11 9.52 13.48 -20.27
CA LEU A 11 8.37 14.33 -19.98
C LEU A 11 8.25 14.64 -18.47
N PHE A 12 8.50 13.63 -17.63
CA PHE A 12 8.50 13.80 -16.17
C PHE A 12 9.65 14.71 -15.69
N LEU A 13 10.84 14.52 -16.24
CA LEU A 13 12.00 15.38 -15.94
C LEU A 13 11.70 16.83 -16.30
N PHE A 14 10.99 17.06 -17.40
CA PHE A 14 10.61 18.39 -17.86
C PHE A 14 9.59 19.08 -16.93
N ILE A 15 8.61 18.36 -16.43
CA ILE A 15 7.61 18.89 -15.49
C ILE A 15 8.26 19.27 -14.16
N VAL A 16 9.18 18.46 -13.67
CA VAL A 16 9.93 18.73 -12.42
C VAL A 16 10.85 19.96 -12.58
N LEU A 17 11.53 20.09 -13.71
CA LEU A 17 12.36 21.27 -13.99
C LEU A 17 11.54 22.58 -14.10
N GLN A 18 10.35 22.53 -14.68
CA GLN A 18 9.46 23.71 -14.71
C GLN A 18 8.97 24.16 -13.34
N LEU A 19 8.78 23.21 -12.41
CA LEU A 19 8.38 23.51 -11.03
C LEU A 19 9.51 24.13 -10.20
N ILE A 20 10.78 23.82 -10.52
CA ILE A 20 11.95 24.28 -9.77
C ILE A 20 12.50 25.61 -10.29
N TYR A 21 12.48 25.86 -11.61
CA TYR A 21 13.22 26.98 -12.23
C TYR A 21 12.37 28.08 -12.85
N GLY A 22 11.03 27.99 -12.82
CA GLY A 22 10.19 29.03 -13.41
C GLY A 22 10.43 29.18 -14.92
N LYS A 23 9.51 29.78 -15.65
CA LYS A 23 9.41 29.89 -17.10
C LYS A 23 10.73 30.18 -17.85
N GLY A 24 11.53 29.15 -18.10
CA GLY A 24 12.65 29.14 -19.03
C GLY A 24 12.24 28.51 -20.37
N SER A 25 12.82 28.99 -21.48
CA SER A 25 12.59 28.43 -22.81
C SER A 25 13.27 27.07 -22.96
N PHE A 26 12.65 26.16 -23.72
CA PHE A 26 13.18 24.83 -24.07
C PHE A 26 14.58 24.85 -24.72
N ALA A 27 14.97 25.99 -25.27
CA ALA A 27 16.22 26.17 -26.01
C ALA A 27 17.47 26.26 -25.11
N ASP A 28 17.29 26.45 -23.80
CA ASP A 28 18.40 26.75 -22.88
C ASP A 28 18.85 25.55 -22.04
N VAL A 29 18.26 24.37 -22.25
CA VAL A 29 18.67 23.15 -21.52
C VAL A 29 19.72 22.39 -22.34
N ASN A 30 20.99 22.55 -21.97
CA ASN A 30 22.08 21.77 -22.55
C ASN A 30 22.08 20.34 -21.99
N LEU A 31 21.47 19.41 -22.73
CA LEU A 31 21.36 18.00 -22.33
C LEU A 31 22.71 17.25 -22.38
N GLU A 32 23.76 17.82 -22.99
CA GLU A 32 25.10 17.23 -23.05
C GLU A 32 25.87 17.35 -21.74
N GLU A 33 25.44 18.25 -20.84
CA GLU A 33 26.07 18.46 -19.53
C GLU A 33 25.48 17.57 -18.41
N TYR A 34 24.40 16.81 -18.72
CA TYR A 34 23.74 15.96 -17.72
C TYR A 34 24.40 14.58 -17.67
N ASP A 35 25.22 14.38 -16.65
CA ASP A 35 25.89 13.09 -16.38
C ASP A 35 24.89 12.04 -15.88
N MET A 36 24.31 11.26 -16.78
CA MET A 36 23.38 10.18 -16.49
C MET A 36 23.99 9.08 -15.61
N SER A 37 25.33 9.02 -15.47
CA SER A 37 25.99 8.03 -14.57
C SER A 37 25.81 8.38 -13.08
N LYS A 38 25.38 9.60 -12.77
CA LYS A 38 25.09 10.09 -11.41
C LYS A 38 23.63 10.04 -11.04
N VAL A 39 22.77 9.61 -11.95
CA VAL A 39 21.37 9.34 -11.60
C VAL A 39 21.36 8.06 -10.80
N GLU A 40 21.26 8.17 -9.49
CA GLU A 40 20.84 7.03 -8.66
C GLU A 40 19.46 6.61 -9.15
N ILE A 41 19.41 5.47 -9.83
CA ILE A 41 18.13 4.79 -10.08
C ILE A 41 17.69 4.34 -8.67
N ILE A 42 16.80 5.10 -8.05
CA ILE A 42 16.08 4.65 -6.87
C ILE A 42 15.32 3.43 -7.34
N ASP A 43 15.80 2.26 -6.94
CA ASP A 43 15.15 1.00 -7.27
C ASP A 43 13.77 1.05 -6.60
N SER A 44 12.74 1.24 -7.42
CA SER A 44 11.38 1.33 -6.92
C SER A 44 11.04 0.02 -6.22
N PRO A 45 10.41 0.05 -5.04
CA PRO A 45 9.99 -1.18 -4.38
C PRO A 45 9.18 -2.07 -5.33
N PHE A 46 9.36 -3.39 -5.22
CA PHE A 46 8.78 -4.36 -6.17
C PHE A 46 7.25 -4.21 -6.32
N TRP A 47 6.55 -3.81 -5.26
CA TRP A 47 5.09 -3.59 -5.29
C TRP A 47 4.66 -2.37 -6.12
N CYS A 48 5.57 -1.42 -6.39
CA CYS A 48 5.30 -0.26 -7.24
C CYS A 48 5.39 -0.58 -8.73
N SER A 49 5.97 -1.72 -9.10
CA SER A 49 6.29 -2.09 -10.49
C SER A 49 5.61 -3.38 -10.95
N LEU A 50 4.50 -3.77 -10.30
CA LEU A 50 3.75 -4.96 -10.69
C LEU A 50 3.34 -4.93 -12.16
N THR A 51 3.75 -5.94 -12.91
CA THR A 51 3.26 -6.15 -14.28
C THR A 51 1.85 -6.72 -14.28
N GLN A 52 1.20 -6.74 -15.43
CA GLN A 52 -0.11 -7.39 -15.58
C GLN A 52 -0.01 -8.91 -15.37
N GLU A 53 1.12 -9.50 -15.77
CA GLU A 53 1.40 -10.92 -15.55
C GLU A 53 1.55 -11.23 -14.06
N ASP A 54 2.35 -10.46 -13.31
CA ASP A 54 2.53 -10.63 -11.85
C ASP A 54 1.20 -10.54 -11.12
N ARG A 55 0.38 -9.54 -11.48
CA ARG A 55 -0.96 -9.36 -10.91
C ARG A 55 -1.87 -10.55 -11.20
N ALA A 56 -1.86 -11.05 -12.44
CA ALA A 56 -2.68 -12.18 -12.83
C ALA A 56 -2.27 -13.47 -12.09
N GLU A 57 -0.98 -13.69 -11.90
CA GLU A 57 -0.44 -14.83 -11.14
C GLU A 57 -0.84 -14.74 -9.67
N ALA A 58 -0.65 -13.57 -9.04
CA ALA A 58 -1.08 -13.33 -7.68
C ALA A 58 -2.58 -13.60 -7.50
N ILE A 59 -3.44 -13.06 -8.38
CA ILE A 59 -4.88 -13.28 -8.34
C ILE A 59 -5.24 -14.76 -8.57
N ALA A 60 -4.52 -15.47 -9.45
CA ALA A 60 -4.76 -16.89 -9.69
C ALA A 60 -4.54 -17.73 -8.42
N SER A 61 -3.54 -17.36 -7.60
CA SER A 61 -3.20 -18.04 -6.36
C SER A 61 -4.19 -17.83 -5.21
N LEU A 62 -5.05 -16.81 -5.27
CA LEU A 62 -6.00 -16.47 -4.22
C LEU A 62 -7.08 -17.55 -4.05
N THR A 63 -7.46 -17.78 -2.80
CA THR A 63 -8.64 -18.58 -2.45
C THR A 63 -9.93 -17.90 -2.93
N GLN A 64 -11.04 -18.66 -2.98
CA GLN A 64 -12.35 -18.10 -3.35
C GLN A 64 -12.78 -16.98 -2.38
N GLU A 65 -12.48 -17.14 -1.08
CA GLU A 65 -12.82 -16.12 -0.07
C GLU A 65 -11.99 -14.85 -0.27
N GLN A 66 -10.70 -14.96 -0.50
CA GLN A 66 -9.83 -13.81 -0.80
C GLN A 66 -10.30 -13.07 -2.06
N LYS A 67 -10.65 -13.80 -3.14
CA LYS A 67 -11.21 -13.21 -4.37
C LYS A 67 -12.53 -12.50 -4.10
N ARG A 68 -13.43 -13.11 -3.31
CA ARG A 68 -14.71 -12.51 -2.96
C ARG A 68 -14.55 -11.21 -2.17
N VAL A 69 -13.58 -11.19 -1.23
CA VAL A 69 -13.37 -10.06 -0.33
C VAL A 69 -12.54 -8.98 -1.03
N ALA A 70 -11.32 -9.28 -1.45
CA ALA A 70 -10.38 -8.28 -1.95
C ALA A 70 -10.75 -7.73 -3.33
N LEU A 71 -11.29 -8.58 -4.23
CA LEU A 71 -11.56 -8.19 -5.62
C LEU A 71 -13.03 -7.85 -5.90
N ASN A 72 -13.96 -8.24 -5.02
CA ASN A 72 -15.39 -8.06 -5.22
C ASN A 72 -16.08 -7.43 -4.00
N ASP A 73 -15.36 -6.57 -3.27
CA ASP A 73 -15.87 -5.73 -2.18
C ASP A 73 -16.65 -6.50 -1.11
N GLY A 74 -16.26 -7.77 -0.88
CA GLY A 74 -16.91 -8.62 0.12
C GLY A 74 -16.40 -8.32 1.54
N THR A 75 -17.11 -8.87 2.53
CA THR A 75 -16.70 -8.84 3.93
C THR A 75 -16.62 -10.26 4.46
N GLU A 76 -15.50 -10.64 5.06
CA GLU A 76 -15.32 -11.94 5.72
C GLU A 76 -16.08 -12.01 7.06
N LYS A 77 -16.20 -13.20 7.63
CA LYS A 77 -16.93 -13.38 8.89
C LYS A 77 -16.14 -12.83 10.09
N PRO A 78 -16.79 -12.10 11.02
CA PRO A 78 -16.14 -11.64 12.24
C PRO A 78 -15.74 -12.82 13.12
N PHE A 79 -14.64 -12.71 13.84
CA PHE A 79 -14.06 -13.69 14.76
C PHE A 79 -13.75 -15.06 14.13
N ALA A 80 -13.82 -15.15 12.79
CA ALA A 80 -13.56 -16.37 12.03
C ALA A 80 -12.68 -16.07 10.81
N ASN A 81 -11.68 -15.21 10.98
CA ASN A 81 -10.69 -14.82 10.01
C ASN A 81 -9.28 -14.87 10.61
N GLU A 82 -8.26 -14.79 9.79
CA GLU A 82 -6.89 -15.15 10.16
C GLU A 82 -6.24 -14.18 11.16
N TYR A 83 -6.53 -12.87 11.05
CA TYR A 83 -5.75 -11.85 11.78
C TYR A 83 -6.54 -11.07 12.83
N TRP A 84 -7.78 -11.39 13.14
CA TRP A 84 -8.57 -10.64 14.11
C TRP A 84 -7.90 -10.59 15.51
N ASP A 85 -7.32 -11.71 15.97
CA ASP A 85 -6.62 -11.84 17.26
C ASP A 85 -5.10 -12.04 17.11
N HIS A 86 -4.55 -11.89 15.90
CA HIS A 86 -3.14 -12.06 15.60
C HIS A 86 -2.28 -10.98 16.28
N LYS A 87 -1.17 -11.38 16.94
CA LYS A 87 -0.31 -10.49 17.77
C LYS A 87 1.17 -10.61 17.47
N GLU A 88 1.57 -11.33 16.44
CA GLU A 88 2.98 -11.46 16.09
C GLU A 88 3.54 -10.14 15.53
N LEU A 89 4.85 -9.92 15.74
CA LEU A 89 5.53 -8.72 15.30
C LEU A 89 5.86 -8.79 13.81
N GLY A 90 5.40 -7.79 13.07
CA GLY A 90 5.59 -7.73 11.62
C GLY A 90 4.73 -6.68 10.95
N ILE A 91 4.55 -6.81 9.65
CA ILE A 91 3.70 -5.93 8.84
C ILE A 91 2.63 -6.73 8.10
N TYR A 92 1.54 -6.04 7.78
CA TYR A 92 0.47 -6.55 6.94
C TYR A 92 0.58 -5.87 5.58
N VAL A 93 0.62 -6.66 4.51
CA VAL A 93 0.76 -6.20 3.14
C VAL A 93 -0.48 -6.58 2.33
N ASP A 94 -0.74 -5.89 1.23
CA ASP A 94 -1.82 -6.25 0.30
C ASP A 94 -1.62 -7.66 -0.26
N ILE A 95 -2.69 -8.44 -0.38
CA ILE A 95 -2.64 -9.85 -0.76
C ILE A 95 -2.24 -10.07 -2.23
N VAL A 96 -2.40 -9.06 -3.10
CA VAL A 96 -2.08 -9.12 -4.54
C VAL A 96 -0.78 -8.40 -4.85
N SER A 97 -0.65 -7.12 -4.47
CA SER A 97 0.52 -6.31 -4.81
C SER A 97 1.71 -6.56 -3.90
N GLY A 98 1.46 -6.98 -2.66
CA GLY A 98 2.49 -7.02 -1.64
C GLY A 98 2.88 -5.64 -1.10
N GLU A 99 2.15 -4.56 -1.44
CA GLU A 99 2.43 -3.24 -0.86
C GLU A 99 2.23 -3.26 0.64
N PRO A 100 3.17 -2.68 1.44
CA PRO A 100 3.01 -2.61 2.88
C PRO A 100 1.85 -1.68 3.23
N LEU A 101 1.01 -2.06 4.18
CA LEU A 101 -0.19 -1.30 4.55
C LEU A 101 -0.19 -0.91 6.02
N PHE A 102 -0.05 -1.90 6.92
CA PHE A 102 -0.17 -1.68 8.36
C PHE A 102 0.96 -2.36 9.14
N ALA A 103 1.35 -1.77 10.25
CA ALA A 103 2.30 -2.38 11.18
C ALA A 103 1.57 -3.03 12.37
N SER A 104 2.11 -4.14 12.87
CA SER A 104 1.52 -4.85 14.03
C SER A 104 1.50 -4.02 15.31
N ILE A 105 2.38 -3.04 15.44
CA ILE A 105 2.43 -2.12 16.59
C ILE A 105 1.27 -1.13 16.61
N ASP A 106 0.64 -0.86 15.46
CA ASP A 106 -0.52 0.01 15.33
C ASP A 106 -1.84 -0.79 15.37
N LYS A 107 -1.76 -2.13 15.53
CA LYS A 107 -2.93 -3.01 15.64
C LYS A 107 -3.46 -3.06 17.07
N PHE A 108 -4.78 -2.97 17.22
CA PHE A 108 -5.44 -3.08 18.52
C PHE A 108 -6.65 -4.01 18.49
N ASP A 109 -7.08 -4.46 19.67
CA ASP A 109 -8.31 -5.24 19.83
C ASP A 109 -9.52 -4.31 19.87
N SER A 110 -10.28 -4.28 18.80
CA SER A 110 -11.50 -3.47 18.70
C SER A 110 -12.76 -4.17 19.20
N GLY A 111 -12.69 -5.47 19.50
CA GLY A 111 -13.85 -6.28 19.84
C GLY A 111 -14.83 -6.51 18.68
N THR A 112 -14.50 -6.08 17.46
CA THR A 112 -15.39 -6.20 16.29
C THR A 112 -15.26 -7.52 15.54
N GLY A 113 -14.17 -8.27 15.79
CA GLY A 113 -13.88 -9.54 15.13
C GLY A 113 -13.14 -9.43 13.81
N TRP A 114 -12.63 -8.26 13.46
CA TRP A 114 -11.73 -8.00 12.35
C TRP A 114 -10.44 -7.32 12.83
N PRO A 115 -9.29 -7.51 12.14
CA PRO A 115 -8.09 -6.77 12.44
C PRO A 115 -8.34 -5.27 12.32
N SER A 116 -7.96 -4.54 13.36
CA SER A 116 -8.19 -3.10 13.46
C SER A 116 -6.87 -2.39 13.73
N PHE A 117 -6.62 -1.31 12.98
CA PHE A 117 -5.39 -0.54 13.07
C PHE A 117 -5.70 0.95 13.31
N ASP A 118 -4.80 1.60 14.03
CA ASP A 118 -4.87 3.03 14.34
C ASP A 118 -4.56 3.91 13.12
N LYS A 119 -3.60 3.48 12.32
CA LYS A 119 -3.10 4.19 11.14
C LYS A 119 -2.39 3.24 10.17
N PRO A 120 -2.27 3.62 8.89
CA PRO A 120 -1.34 2.97 7.96
C PRO A 120 0.12 3.25 8.33
N ILE A 121 1.04 2.49 7.75
CA ILE A 121 2.48 2.75 7.84
C ILE A 121 2.77 4.15 7.28
N GLU A 122 3.58 4.92 7.99
CA GLU A 122 3.96 6.28 7.59
C GLU A 122 4.60 6.30 6.18
N GLY A 123 4.10 7.18 5.32
CA GLY A 123 4.54 7.30 3.92
C GLY A 123 3.89 6.28 2.97
N ILE A 124 2.95 5.48 3.45
CA ILE A 124 2.13 4.58 2.61
C ILE A 124 0.75 5.21 2.43
N ASP A 125 0.37 5.39 1.17
CA ASP A 125 -0.93 5.93 0.81
C ASP A 125 -1.97 4.81 0.73
N ILE A 126 -3.14 5.07 1.33
CA ILE A 126 -4.33 4.24 1.21
C ILE A 126 -5.42 5.06 0.53
N ILE A 127 -6.10 4.48 -0.45
CA ILE A 127 -7.17 5.15 -1.17
C ILE A 127 -8.45 5.10 -0.33
N GLU A 128 -9.05 6.27 -0.11
CA GLU A 128 -10.33 6.43 0.59
C GLU A 128 -11.45 6.74 -0.42
N VAL A 129 -12.50 5.92 -0.41
CA VAL A 129 -13.65 6.05 -1.31
C VAL A 129 -14.93 6.17 -0.49
N LYS A 130 -15.80 7.09 -0.85
CA LYS A 130 -17.12 7.19 -0.21
C LYS A 130 -17.99 5.99 -0.58
N ASP A 131 -18.36 5.22 0.43
CA ASP A 131 -19.28 4.09 0.30
C ASP A 131 -20.66 4.49 0.85
N ASN A 132 -21.65 4.55 -0.04
CA ASN A 132 -23.05 4.83 0.32
C ASN A 132 -23.93 3.57 0.18
N SER A 133 -23.35 2.40 0.13
CA SER A 133 -24.09 1.13 0.05
C SER A 133 -24.88 0.85 1.34
N PHE A 134 -25.89 0.00 1.26
CA PHE A 134 -26.71 -0.43 2.40
C PHE A 134 -27.31 0.71 3.23
N PHE A 135 -27.58 1.88 2.64
CA PHE A 135 -28.13 3.07 3.32
C PHE A 135 -27.20 3.62 4.44
N MET A 136 -25.95 3.25 4.45
CA MET A 136 -24.92 3.75 5.36
C MET A 136 -23.98 4.71 4.63
N LYS A 137 -23.43 5.67 5.37
CA LYS A 137 -22.34 6.53 4.88
C LYS A 137 -21.06 6.06 5.54
N ARG A 138 -20.19 5.45 4.76
CA ARG A 138 -18.90 4.93 5.24
C ARG A 138 -17.78 5.43 4.33
N ILE A 139 -16.56 5.25 4.78
CA ILE A 139 -15.36 5.43 3.95
C ILE A 139 -14.77 4.04 3.75
N GLU A 140 -14.82 3.55 2.50
CA GLU A 140 -14.10 2.36 2.08
C GLU A 140 -12.62 2.69 1.97
N VAL A 141 -11.75 1.75 2.36
CA VAL A 141 -10.31 1.83 2.18
C VAL A 141 -9.83 0.76 1.20
N ARG A 142 -8.99 1.18 0.24
CA ARG A 142 -8.47 0.35 -0.83
C ARG A 142 -6.96 0.49 -0.92
N SER A 143 -6.28 -0.55 -1.38
CA SER A 143 -4.84 -0.52 -1.64
C SER A 143 -4.51 0.32 -2.88
N GLN A 144 -3.36 1.01 -2.87
CA GLN A 144 -3.00 1.95 -3.92
C GLN A 144 -2.62 1.26 -5.24
N TYR A 145 -1.81 0.19 -5.15
CA TYR A 145 -1.26 -0.45 -6.35
C TYR A 145 -2.13 -1.58 -6.89
N ALA A 146 -2.87 -2.27 -6.03
CA ALA A 146 -3.76 -3.34 -6.45
C ALA A 146 -5.21 -2.91 -6.61
N ASP A 147 -5.62 -1.78 -6.04
CA ASP A 147 -7.02 -1.32 -5.96
C ASP A 147 -7.94 -2.39 -5.34
N ASN A 148 -7.42 -3.14 -4.37
CA ASN A 148 -8.18 -4.14 -3.65
C ASN A 148 -9.01 -3.48 -2.55
N HIS A 149 -10.23 -3.99 -2.35
CA HIS A 149 -11.02 -3.68 -1.17
C HIS A 149 -10.31 -4.20 0.08
N LEU A 150 -9.96 -3.31 1.00
CA LEU A 150 -9.34 -3.66 2.28
C LEU A 150 -10.39 -3.76 3.40
N GLY A 151 -11.29 -2.80 3.47
CA GLY A 151 -12.27 -2.65 4.53
C GLY A 151 -12.81 -1.24 4.60
N HIS A 152 -13.04 -0.73 5.82
CA HIS A 152 -13.60 0.59 6.04
C HIS A 152 -12.87 1.35 7.15
N LEU A 153 -12.89 2.67 7.04
CA LEU A 153 -12.40 3.61 8.04
C LEU A 153 -13.57 4.10 8.91
N PHE A 154 -13.34 4.12 10.23
CA PHE A 154 -14.27 4.59 11.25
C PHE A 154 -13.59 5.65 12.13
N ASP A 155 -14.38 6.50 12.78
CA ASP A 155 -13.98 7.57 13.71
C ASP A 155 -14.22 7.20 15.18
N ASP A 156 -14.16 5.90 15.48
CA ASP A 156 -14.40 5.33 16.81
C ASP A 156 -13.16 4.60 17.37
N GLY A 157 -11.96 4.97 16.91
CA GLY A 157 -10.69 4.41 17.38
C GLY A 157 -10.35 4.87 18.82
N PRO A 158 -9.63 4.02 19.59
CA PRO A 158 -9.32 4.29 21.00
C PRO A 158 -8.09 5.18 21.22
N THR A 159 -7.36 5.54 20.18
CA THR A 159 -6.09 6.26 20.23
C THR A 159 -6.27 7.77 20.00
N GLU A 160 -5.18 8.53 20.04
CA GLU A 160 -5.19 9.96 19.77
C GLU A 160 -5.66 10.33 18.37
N THR A 161 -5.50 9.43 17.39
CA THR A 161 -6.00 9.65 16.03
C THR A 161 -7.54 9.64 15.99
N GLY A 162 -8.18 8.93 16.92
CA GLY A 162 -9.62 8.67 16.92
C GLY A 162 -10.06 7.76 15.76
N LEU A 163 -9.12 7.24 14.95
CA LEU A 163 -9.43 6.47 13.76
C LEU A 163 -9.32 4.96 14.01
N ARG A 164 -10.12 4.21 13.29
CA ARG A 164 -10.06 2.74 13.24
C ARG A 164 -10.20 2.25 11.81
N TYR A 165 -9.09 1.73 11.29
CA TYR A 165 -9.05 1.00 10.02
C TYR A 165 -9.48 -0.44 10.29
N CYS A 166 -10.75 -0.78 9.97
CA CYS A 166 -11.32 -2.11 10.13
C CYS A 166 -11.13 -2.91 8.84
N ILE A 167 -10.18 -3.83 8.84
CA ILE A 167 -9.65 -4.43 7.62
C ILE A 167 -9.98 -5.92 7.57
N ASN A 168 -10.27 -6.45 6.37
CA ASN A 168 -10.47 -7.87 6.15
C ASN A 168 -9.12 -8.61 6.12
N SER A 169 -8.96 -9.65 6.91
CA SER A 169 -7.79 -10.54 6.86
C SER A 169 -7.58 -11.12 5.47
N ALA A 170 -8.68 -11.43 4.76
CA ALA A 170 -8.65 -11.99 3.42
C ALA A 170 -8.00 -11.06 2.37
N SER A 171 -7.91 -9.76 2.64
CA SER A 171 -7.23 -8.78 1.78
C SER A 171 -5.77 -8.56 2.17
N LEU A 172 -5.29 -9.22 3.21
CA LEU A 172 -3.97 -9.04 3.79
C LEU A 172 -3.13 -10.31 3.70
N LYS A 173 -1.80 -10.10 3.74
CA LYS A 173 -0.80 -11.12 4.02
C LYS A 173 0.11 -10.60 5.12
N PHE A 174 0.35 -11.40 6.15
CA PHE A 174 1.28 -11.05 7.22
C PHE A 174 2.71 -11.42 6.85
N ILE A 175 3.66 -10.52 7.14
CA ILE A 175 5.10 -10.74 6.99
C ILE A 175 5.74 -10.58 8.36
N HIS A 176 6.18 -11.71 8.92
CA HIS A 176 6.83 -11.73 10.23
C HIS A 176 8.16 -10.97 10.20
N ILE A 177 8.53 -10.28 11.29
CA ILE A 177 9.74 -9.45 11.37
C ILE A 177 11.01 -10.18 10.93
N ASN A 178 11.15 -11.47 11.24
CA ASN A 178 12.30 -12.29 10.88
C ASN A 178 12.41 -12.57 9.36
N GLU A 179 11.31 -12.43 8.62
CA GLU A 179 11.21 -12.67 7.18
C GLU A 179 11.29 -11.39 6.35
N MET A 180 11.08 -10.24 6.99
CA MET A 180 10.94 -8.95 6.30
C MET A 180 12.15 -8.62 5.43
N LYS A 181 13.37 -8.87 5.92
CA LYS A 181 14.58 -8.58 5.16
C LYS A 181 14.66 -9.43 3.89
N ASP A 182 14.41 -10.72 3.99
CA ASP A 182 14.52 -11.67 2.87
C ASP A 182 13.40 -11.47 1.84
N LYS A 183 12.26 -10.92 2.29
CA LYS A 183 11.09 -10.62 1.45
C LYS A 183 11.06 -9.18 0.90
N GLY A 184 12.14 -8.41 1.07
CA GLY A 184 12.26 -7.06 0.51
C GLY A 184 11.62 -5.94 1.33
N TYR A 185 11.23 -6.21 2.59
CA TYR A 185 10.63 -5.23 3.51
C TYR A 185 11.58 -4.76 4.62
N GLY A 186 12.90 -4.91 4.43
CA GLY A 186 13.91 -4.63 5.44
C GLY A 186 13.85 -3.21 6.01
N ASP A 187 13.50 -2.22 5.21
CA ASP A 187 13.43 -0.81 5.60
C ASP A 187 12.34 -0.53 6.66
N PHE A 188 11.32 -1.39 6.75
CA PHE A 188 10.23 -1.26 7.72
C PHE A 188 10.55 -1.89 9.08
N ILE A 189 11.65 -2.65 9.24
CA ILE A 189 12.04 -3.26 10.51
C ILE A 189 12.24 -2.21 11.59
N LYS A 190 12.81 -1.05 11.22
CA LYS A 190 13.04 0.06 12.15
C LYS A 190 11.75 0.60 12.81
N LEU A 191 10.60 0.48 12.14
CA LEU A 191 9.31 0.91 12.69
C LEU A 191 8.91 0.04 13.88
N LEU A 192 9.19 -1.27 13.80
CA LEU A 192 8.80 -2.27 14.77
C LEU A 192 9.74 -2.33 15.99
N THR A 193 10.93 -1.74 15.87
CA THR A 193 12.00 -1.83 16.88
C THR A 193 12.30 -0.50 17.58
N LYS A 194 11.59 0.58 17.23
CA LYS A 194 11.66 1.83 17.99
C LYS A 194 11.07 1.58 19.38
N ASN A 195 11.96 1.42 20.38
CA ASN A 195 11.59 1.60 21.78
C ASN A 195 11.38 3.10 21.98
N ASP A 196 10.20 3.49 22.44
CA ASP A 196 9.93 4.82 22.98
C ASP A 196 10.82 5.14 24.20
#